data_575c74dd11a7376dba153a714b388ddc
#
_entry.id   575c74dd11a7376dba153a714b388ddc
#
_cell.length_a   1.000
_cell.length_b   1.000
_cell.length_c   1.000
_cell.angle_alpha   90.00
_cell.angle_beta   90.00
_cell.angle_gamma   90.00
#
_symmetry.space_group_name_H-M   'P 1'
#
loop_
_entity.id
_entity.type
_entity.pdbx_description
1 polymer ?
#
loop_
_entity_poly.entity_id
_entity_poly.type
_entity_poly.pdbx_seq_one_letter_code
_entity_poly.pdbx_strand_id
1 'polypeptide(L)'
;MGKITAAITGVGQYLPEYILTNDELSRMVDTNDEWIMSHTGIKTRHILKGEGIGSSYMGARAVINLLDKTGVDPMEIDVVICATVTPDMFFPSTGNLIAD
;
A
#
# COMPACT_ATOMS: atom_id res chain seq x y z
N MET A 1 -2.72 -38.04 -4.22
CA MET A 1 -2.32 -36.66 -4.57
C MET A 1 -2.18 -35.81 -3.32
N GLY A 2 -1.09 -35.09 -3.21
CA GLY A 2 -0.88 -34.14 -2.12
C GLY A 2 -1.78 -32.91 -2.25
N LYS A 3 -2.08 -32.26 -1.14
CA LYS A 3 -2.76 -30.97 -1.13
C LYS A 3 -1.80 -29.87 -1.57
N ILE A 4 -2.30 -28.95 -2.38
CA ILE A 4 -1.59 -27.71 -2.67
C ILE A 4 -1.91 -26.74 -1.52
N THR A 5 -0.89 -26.26 -0.85
CA THR A 5 -1.02 -25.33 0.25
C THR A 5 -0.21 -24.07 -0.03
N ALA A 6 -0.59 -23.00 0.63
CA ALA A 6 0.15 -21.74 0.56
C ALA A 6 0.36 -21.21 1.98
N ALA A 7 1.48 -20.59 2.22
CA ALA A 7 1.82 -20.01 3.51
C ALA A 7 2.32 -18.57 3.32
N ILE A 8 1.92 -17.70 4.23
CA ILE A 8 2.47 -16.35 4.29
C ILE A 8 3.78 -16.43 5.08
N THR A 9 4.89 -16.14 4.41
CA THR A 9 6.24 -16.25 5.02
C THR A 9 6.84 -14.90 5.40
N GLY A 10 6.21 -13.81 5.03
CA GLY A 10 6.66 -12.48 5.40
C GLY A 10 5.64 -11.42 5.06
N VAL A 11 5.72 -10.29 5.75
CA VAL A 11 4.89 -9.11 5.51
C VAL A 11 5.78 -7.88 5.52
N GLY A 12 5.39 -6.89 4.72
CA GLY A 12 6.07 -5.60 4.66
C GLY A 12 5.06 -4.49 4.45
N GLN A 13 5.47 -3.26 4.76
CA GLN A 13 4.61 -2.10 4.66
C GLN A 13 5.39 -0.85 4.31
N TYR A 14 4.67 0.15 3.83
CA TYR A 14 5.17 1.50 3.68
C TYR A 14 4.07 2.47 4.09
N LEU A 15 4.40 3.40 4.98
CA LEU A 15 3.51 4.47 5.42
C LEU A 15 4.10 5.80 4.95
N PRO A 16 3.44 6.51 4.02
CA PRO A 16 3.88 7.85 3.63
C PRO A 16 3.96 8.80 4.83
N GLU A 17 4.80 9.82 4.74
CA GLU A 17 5.10 10.70 5.88
C GLU A 17 3.92 11.59 6.28
N TYR A 18 3.12 12.04 5.31
CA TYR A 18 2.04 12.99 5.61
C TYR A 18 0.90 12.29 6.36
N ILE A 19 0.57 12.82 7.52
CA ILE A 19 -0.53 12.30 8.36
C ILE A 19 -1.73 13.22 8.22
N LEU A 20 -2.82 12.69 7.66
CA LEU A 20 -4.09 13.39 7.54
C LEU A 20 -4.98 13.03 8.74
N THR A 21 -5.29 14.02 9.57
CA THR A 21 -6.17 13.84 10.72
C THR A 21 -7.65 13.97 10.32
N ASN A 22 -8.54 13.46 11.17
CA ASN A 22 -9.98 13.63 10.96
C ASN A 22 -10.38 15.11 10.94
N ASP A 23 -9.72 15.93 11.76
CA ASP A 23 -9.98 17.36 11.81
C ASP A 23 -9.62 18.06 10.49
N GLU A 24 -8.46 17.73 9.92
CA GLU A 24 -8.07 18.25 8.61
C GLU A 24 -9.03 17.76 7.52
N LEU A 25 -9.41 16.49 7.55
CA LEU A 25 -10.35 15.93 6.58
C LEU A 25 -11.72 16.61 6.64
N SER A 26 -12.17 16.99 7.84
CA SER A 26 -13.44 17.70 8.02
C SER A 26 -13.50 19.05 7.34
N ARG A 27 -12.33 19.65 7.06
CA ARG A 27 -12.23 20.92 6.33
C ARG A 27 -12.30 20.73 4.80
N MET A 28 -12.16 19.51 4.35
CA MET A 28 -12.11 19.17 2.92
C MET A 28 -13.43 18.58 2.42
N VAL A 29 -14.10 17.81 3.25
CA VAL A 29 -15.37 17.14 2.93
C VAL A 29 -16.33 17.23 4.10
N ASP A 30 -17.62 17.01 3.83
CA ASP A 30 -18.67 17.11 4.86
C ASP A 30 -18.63 15.90 5.81
N THR A 31 -17.81 16.01 6.84
CA THR A 31 -17.66 14.98 7.88
C THR A 31 -17.13 15.63 9.17
N ASN A 32 -16.99 14.81 10.22
CA ASN A 32 -16.37 15.22 11.48
C ASN A 32 -15.72 14.02 12.16
N ASP A 33 -14.87 14.29 13.15
CA ASP A 33 -14.15 13.25 13.89
C ASP A 33 -15.08 12.25 14.57
N GLU A 34 -16.16 12.74 15.19
CA GLU A 34 -17.12 11.88 15.89
C GLU A 34 -17.75 10.86 14.94
N TRP A 35 -18.19 11.29 13.77
CA TRP A 35 -18.76 10.41 12.76
C TRP A 35 -17.73 9.37 12.27
N ILE A 36 -16.52 9.82 11.94
CA ILE A 36 -15.45 8.95 11.44
C ILE A 36 -15.07 7.93 12.51
N MET A 37 -14.87 8.36 13.75
CA MET A 37 -14.50 7.47 14.84
C MET A 37 -15.58 6.45 15.15
N SER A 38 -16.85 6.85 15.15
CA SER A 38 -17.95 5.94 15.45
C SER A 38 -18.18 4.91 14.35
N HIS A 39 -17.88 5.23 13.09
CA HIS A 39 -18.08 4.32 11.96
C HIS A 39 -16.84 3.50 11.60
N THR A 40 -15.65 4.00 11.82
CA THR A 40 -14.42 3.34 11.37
C THR A 40 -13.38 3.10 12.46
N GLY A 41 -13.42 3.87 13.54
CA GLY A 41 -12.36 3.84 14.56
C GLY A 41 -11.04 4.46 14.09
N ILE A 42 -11.00 5.09 12.93
CA ILE A 42 -9.79 5.64 12.34
C ILE A 42 -9.62 7.10 12.75
N LYS A 43 -8.49 7.41 13.38
CA LYS A 43 -8.14 8.78 13.79
C LYS A 43 -7.34 9.52 12.73
N THR A 44 -6.42 8.82 12.10
CA THR A 44 -5.48 9.38 11.12
C THR A 44 -5.23 8.38 10.02
N ARG A 45 -4.72 8.86 8.90
CA ARG A 45 -4.23 8.04 7.80
C ARG A 45 -3.01 8.70 7.19
N HIS A 46 -2.19 7.90 6.55
CA HIS A 46 -1.01 8.37 5.84
C HIS A 46 -1.36 8.58 4.38
N ILE A 47 -0.97 9.73 3.84
CA ILE A 47 -1.26 10.13 2.46
C ILE A 47 0.04 10.34 1.71
N LEU A 48 0.16 9.73 0.54
CA LEU A 48 1.29 9.97 -0.34
C LEU A 48 1.09 11.32 -1.04
N LYS A 49 2.06 12.21 -0.87
CA LYS A 49 2.11 13.49 -1.56
C LYS A 49 3.37 13.55 -2.41
N GLY A 50 3.23 14.10 -3.60
CA GLY A 50 4.32 14.29 -4.54
C GLY A 50 3.86 14.16 -5.97
N GLU A 51 4.46 14.93 -6.87
CA GLU A 51 4.17 14.83 -8.30
C GLU A 51 4.89 13.62 -8.89
N GLY A 52 4.23 12.94 -9.80
CA GLY A 52 4.80 11.82 -10.54
C GLY A 52 4.98 10.53 -9.75
N ILE A 53 4.46 10.46 -8.52
CA ILE A 53 4.51 9.23 -7.71
C ILE A 53 3.10 8.78 -7.34
N GLY A 54 2.89 7.47 -7.30
CA GLY A 54 1.57 6.88 -7.06
C GLY A 54 1.66 5.52 -6.38
N SER A 55 0.72 4.66 -6.69
CA SER A 55 0.61 3.33 -6.06
C SER A 55 1.86 2.48 -6.23
N SER A 56 2.52 2.55 -7.39
CA SER A 56 3.75 1.77 -7.63
C SER A 56 4.88 2.21 -6.70
N TYR A 57 4.98 3.50 -6.40
CA TYR A 57 5.99 4.00 -5.46
C TYR A 57 5.78 3.41 -4.08
N MET A 58 4.56 3.44 -3.58
CA MET A 58 4.23 2.85 -2.28
C MET A 58 4.44 1.34 -2.26
N GLY A 59 4.02 0.66 -3.32
CA GLY A 59 4.20 -0.78 -3.45
C GLY A 59 5.66 -1.19 -3.47
N ALA A 60 6.48 -0.50 -4.24
CA ALA A 60 7.92 -0.77 -4.31
C ALA A 60 8.59 -0.57 -2.95
N ARG A 61 8.23 0.48 -2.23
CA ARG A 61 8.78 0.73 -0.88
C ARG A 61 8.36 -0.36 0.11
N ALA A 62 7.11 -0.82 0.05
CA ALA A 62 6.64 -1.92 0.88
C ALA A 62 7.38 -3.22 0.58
N VAL A 63 7.63 -3.50 -0.71
CA VAL A 63 8.39 -4.68 -1.12
C VAL A 63 9.83 -4.61 -0.64
N ILE A 64 10.49 -3.46 -0.76
CA ILE A 64 11.85 -3.27 -0.24
C ILE A 64 11.88 -3.56 1.27
N ASN A 65 10.91 -3.07 2.02
CA ASN A 65 10.81 -3.35 3.44
C ASN A 65 10.67 -4.85 3.71
N LEU A 66 9.82 -5.54 2.94
CA LEU A 66 9.63 -6.98 3.04
C LEU A 66 10.91 -7.76 2.76
N LEU A 67 11.61 -7.41 1.67
CA LEU A 67 12.84 -8.10 1.27
C LEU A 67 13.96 -7.88 2.29
N ASP A 68 14.08 -6.68 2.83
CA ASP A 68 15.07 -6.37 3.88
C ASP A 68 14.81 -7.18 5.16
N LYS A 69 13.55 -7.37 5.51
CA LYS A 69 13.17 -8.11 6.71
C LYS A 69 13.34 -9.61 6.56
N THR A 70 13.07 -10.15 5.39
CA THR A 70 13.04 -11.61 5.16
C THR A 70 14.34 -12.15 4.58
N GLY A 71 15.13 -11.30 3.91
CA GLY A 71 16.33 -11.72 3.21
C GLY A 71 16.05 -12.51 1.93
N VAL A 72 14.81 -12.54 1.46
CA VAL A 72 14.44 -13.23 0.22
C VAL A 72 15.07 -12.50 -0.97
N ASP A 73 15.68 -13.27 -1.88
CA ASP A 73 16.22 -12.73 -3.13
C ASP A 73 15.06 -12.36 -4.06
N PRO A 74 15.00 -11.11 -4.57
CA PRO A 74 13.96 -10.73 -5.53
C PRO A 74 13.86 -11.66 -6.73
N MET A 75 14.97 -12.27 -7.14
CA MET A 75 15.00 -13.20 -8.28
C MET A 75 14.27 -14.52 -8.01
N GLU A 76 13.95 -14.82 -6.76
CA GLU A 76 13.14 -15.98 -6.37
C GLU A 76 11.64 -15.75 -6.55
N ILE A 77 11.22 -14.51 -6.82
CA ILE A 77 9.81 -14.17 -6.99
C ILE A 77 9.34 -14.55 -8.39
N ASP A 78 8.33 -15.40 -8.45
CA ASP A 78 7.77 -15.88 -9.73
C ASP A 78 6.59 -15.04 -10.20
N VAL A 79 5.79 -14.51 -9.27
CA VAL A 79 4.56 -13.77 -9.59
C VAL A 79 4.42 -12.57 -8.67
N VAL A 80 4.03 -11.44 -9.25
CA VAL A 80 3.66 -10.23 -8.50
C VAL A 80 2.19 -9.93 -8.76
N ILE A 81 1.41 -9.81 -7.69
CA ILE A 81 -0.01 -9.46 -7.78
C ILE A 81 -0.21 -8.13 -7.07
N CYS A 82 -0.70 -7.13 -7.79
CA CYS A 82 -1.02 -5.83 -7.23
C CYS A 82 -2.52 -5.57 -7.33
N ALA A 83 -3.19 -5.60 -6.18
CA ALA A 83 -4.63 -5.33 -6.10
C ALA A 83 -4.85 -3.85 -5.82
N THR A 84 -5.23 -3.09 -6.84
CA THR A 84 -5.50 -1.66 -6.70
C THR A 84 -6.60 -1.22 -7.64
N VAL A 85 -7.40 -0.24 -7.19
CA VAL A 85 -8.39 0.46 -8.04
C VAL A 85 -7.85 1.83 -8.49
N THR A 86 -6.68 2.22 -8.00
CA THR A 86 -6.02 3.50 -8.32
C THR A 86 -4.62 3.26 -8.87
N PRO A 87 -4.50 2.62 -10.05
CA PRO A 87 -3.18 2.37 -10.64
C PRO A 87 -2.49 3.68 -11.05
N ASP A 88 -1.16 3.62 -11.20
CA ASP A 88 -0.41 4.76 -11.73
C ASP A 88 -0.88 5.12 -13.14
N MET A 89 -1.13 4.08 -13.94
CA MET A 89 -1.59 4.19 -15.32
C MET A 89 -2.22 2.85 -15.75
N PHE A 90 -2.94 2.83 -16.86
CA PHE A 90 -3.56 1.61 -17.33
C PHE A 90 -2.53 0.61 -17.86
N PHE A 91 -1.47 1.10 -18.47
CA PHE A 91 -0.40 0.27 -19.02
C PHE A 91 0.92 1.07 -19.03
N PRO A 92 2.04 0.50 -18.55
CA PRO A 92 2.18 -0.82 -17.93
C PRO A 92 1.41 -0.93 -16.61
N SER A 93 1.13 -2.17 -16.18
CA SER A 93 0.42 -2.40 -14.92
C SER A 93 1.25 -1.96 -13.71
N THR A 94 0.58 -1.59 -12.62
CA THR A 94 1.25 -1.22 -11.37
C THR A 94 2.13 -2.36 -10.85
N GLY A 95 1.69 -3.62 -11.01
CA GLY A 95 2.51 -4.78 -10.64
C GLY A 95 3.82 -4.85 -11.41
N ASN A 96 3.79 -4.57 -12.71
CA ASN A 96 5.02 -4.51 -13.52
C ASN A 96 5.94 -3.36 -13.09
N LEU A 97 5.37 -2.20 -12.77
CA LEU A 97 6.17 -1.06 -12.28
C LEU A 97 6.86 -1.38 -10.96
N ILE A 98 6.19 -2.10 -10.05
CA ILE A 98 6.77 -2.54 -8.79
C ILE A 98 7.88 -3.56 -9.03
N ALA A 99 7.67 -4.49 -9.96
CA ALA A 99 8.63 -5.55 -10.26
C ALA A 99 9.88 -5.06 -10.98
N ASP A 100 9.80 -3.93 -11.66
CA ASP A 100 10.94 -3.33 -12.37
C ASP A 100 11.92 -2.70 -11.38
#